data_657508028593f019db36390b26a0af52
#
_entry.id   657508028593f019db36390b26a0af52
#
_cell.length_a   1.000
_cell.length_b   1.000
_cell.length_c   1.000
_cell.angle_alpha   90.00
_cell.angle_beta   90.00
_cell.angle_gamma   90.00
#
_symmetry.space_group_name_H-M   'P 1'
#
loop_
_entity.id
_entity.type
_entity.pdbx_description
1 polymer ?
#
loop_
_entity_poly.entity_id
_entity_poly.type
_entity_poly.pdbx_seq_one_letter_code
_entity_poly.pdbx_strand_id
1 'polypeptide(L)'
;SIIISFTVAFVKYKYTSKIFDTNAKIQILDKKQNNLEMPSAEDLFSSSKINLENEIQTILSANILKQVIENKGLNFYIESIGEILNSRILEYPFDFKSNIFGDSIVSSLYSLKLEDSGLSIFDFSTNRNYSFKELSTIGIKHDLPFEISNVNKKKWIENSYNINYIPTSKLISILK
;
A
#
# COMPACT_ATOMS: atom_id res chain seq x y z
N SER A 1 40.44 -7.01 -15.32
CA SER A 1 39.24 -6.28 -15.85
C SER A 1 37.97 -7.12 -15.69
N ILE A 2 37.92 -8.40 -16.06
CA ILE A 2 36.71 -9.27 -15.98
C ILE A 2 36.22 -9.43 -14.54
N ILE A 3 37.10 -9.62 -13.57
CA ILE A 3 36.74 -9.78 -12.15
C ILE A 3 36.04 -8.53 -11.60
N ILE A 4 36.55 -7.36 -11.95
CA ILE A 4 35.97 -6.07 -11.53
C ILE A 4 34.55 -5.91 -12.11
N SER A 5 34.37 -6.22 -13.41
CA SER A 5 33.07 -6.14 -14.05
C SER A 5 32.05 -7.10 -13.43
N PHE A 6 32.49 -8.33 -13.11
CA PHE A 6 31.63 -9.31 -12.46
C PHE A 6 31.23 -8.88 -11.04
N THR A 7 32.18 -8.32 -10.28
CA THR A 7 31.89 -7.81 -8.92
C THR A 7 30.89 -6.66 -8.95
N VAL A 8 31.05 -5.70 -9.87
CA VAL A 8 30.12 -4.57 -10.04
C VAL A 8 28.74 -5.08 -10.44
N ALA A 9 28.67 -6.02 -11.38
CA ALA A 9 27.39 -6.59 -11.82
C ALA A 9 26.69 -7.34 -10.69
N PHE A 10 27.42 -8.10 -9.89
CA PHE A 10 26.88 -8.84 -8.75
C PHE A 10 26.36 -7.91 -7.66
N VAL A 11 27.10 -6.86 -7.32
CA VAL A 11 26.66 -5.83 -6.36
C VAL A 11 25.41 -5.15 -6.86
N LYS A 12 25.38 -4.73 -8.12
CA LYS A 12 24.22 -4.10 -8.73
C LYS A 12 23.00 -5.04 -8.71
N TYR A 13 23.17 -6.30 -9.07
CA TYR A 13 22.08 -7.29 -9.05
C TYR A 13 21.52 -7.51 -7.63
N LYS A 14 22.41 -7.64 -6.64
CA LYS A 14 22.02 -7.88 -5.24
C LYS A 14 21.30 -6.70 -4.59
N TYR A 15 21.69 -5.46 -4.94
CA TYR A 15 21.19 -4.24 -4.29
C TYR A 15 20.24 -3.40 -5.14
N THR A 16 19.83 -3.90 -6.31
CA THR A 16 18.80 -3.22 -7.11
C THR A 16 17.42 -3.57 -6.55
N SER A 17 16.65 -2.54 -6.20
CA SER A 17 15.25 -2.70 -5.81
C SER A 17 14.44 -3.28 -6.97
N LYS A 18 13.64 -4.31 -6.70
CA LYS A 18 12.70 -4.85 -7.70
C LYS A 18 11.57 -3.85 -7.90
N ILE A 19 11.45 -3.28 -9.08
CA ILE A 19 10.37 -2.40 -9.48
C ILE A 19 9.33 -3.26 -10.19
N PHE A 20 8.09 -3.25 -9.69
CA PHE A 20 6.96 -3.91 -10.33
C PHE A 20 6.11 -2.84 -11.01
N ASP A 21 5.90 -2.99 -12.31
CA ASP A 21 4.99 -2.15 -13.08
C ASP A 21 3.71 -2.94 -13.36
N THR A 22 2.56 -2.31 -13.14
CA THR A 22 1.25 -2.94 -13.35
C THR A 22 0.40 -2.02 -14.19
N ASN A 23 -0.05 -2.51 -15.34
CA ASN A 23 -0.95 -1.82 -16.23
C ASN A 23 -2.35 -2.43 -16.13
N ALA A 24 -3.36 -1.60 -15.86
CA ALA A 24 -4.75 -2.00 -15.91
C ALA A 24 -5.44 -1.37 -17.13
N LYS A 25 -6.17 -2.20 -17.91
CA LYS A 25 -7.00 -1.73 -19.01
C LYS A 25 -8.46 -1.86 -18.60
N ILE A 26 -9.17 -0.75 -18.56
CA ILE A 26 -10.61 -0.71 -18.28
C ILE A 26 -11.34 -0.55 -19.60
N GLN A 27 -12.26 -1.45 -19.88
CA GLN A 27 -13.17 -1.34 -21.01
C GLN A 27 -14.53 -0.87 -20.50
N ILE A 28 -14.94 0.29 -20.96
CA ILE A 28 -16.25 0.85 -20.67
C ILE A 28 -17.18 0.39 -21.79
N LEU A 29 -18.23 -0.33 -21.42
CA LEU A 29 -19.25 -0.79 -22.36
C LEU A 29 -20.44 0.15 -22.30
N ASP A 30 -20.68 0.87 -23.39
CA ASP A 30 -21.91 1.66 -23.52
C ASP A 30 -23.14 0.73 -23.42
N LYS A 31 -23.99 0.96 -22.44
CA LYS A 31 -25.33 0.38 -22.43
C LYS A 31 -26.09 1.01 -23.58
N LYS A 32 -26.21 0.30 -24.72
CA LYS A 32 -27.11 0.69 -25.79
C LYS A 32 -28.50 0.90 -25.18
N GLN A 33 -28.97 2.14 -25.15
CA GLN A 33 -30.37 2.42 -24.96
C GLN A 33 -31.12 1.70 -26.10
N ASN A 34 -32.06 0.84 -25.72
CA ASN A 34 -32.96 0.18 -26.67
C ASN A 34 -34.00 1.16 -27.26
N ASN A 35 -33.53 2.24 -27.87
CA ASN A 35 -34.36 3.07 -28.69
C ASN A 35 -34.09 2.73 -30.16
N LEU A 36 -35.13 2.26 -30.83
CA LEU A 36 -35.18 1.83 -32.23
C LEU A 36 -34.99 2.98 -33.25
N GLU A 37 -34.58 4.16 -32.83
CA GLU A 37 -34.19 5.23 -33.73
C GLU A 37 -32.70 5.12 -34.06
N MET A 38 -32.40 5.01 -35.33
CA MET A 38 -31.01 5.02 -35.81
C MET A 38 -30.38 6.37 -35.49
N PRO A 39 -29.41 6.43 -34.55
CA PRO A 39 -28.73 7.67 -34.25
C PRO A 39 -27.92 8.15 -35.47
N SER A 40 -27.87 9.44 -35.69
CA SER A 40 -27.01 10.01 -36.72
C SER A 40 -25.54 9.72 -36.40
N ALA A 41 -24.66 9.68 -37.42
CA ALA A 41 -23.25 9.44 -37.21
C ALA A 41 -22.61 10.47 -36.25
N GLU A 42 -23.09 11.72 -36.23
CA GLU A 42 -22.67 12.77 -35.32
C GLU A 42 -23.09 12.52 -33.86
N ASP A 43 -24.28 11.98 -33.65
CA ASP A 43 -24.76 11.62 -32.29
C ASP A 43 -23.98 10.47 -31.70
N LEU A 44 -23.52 9.52 -32.51
CA LEU A 44 -22.69 8.41 -32.05
C LEU A 44 -21.31 8.86 -31.57
N PHE A 45 -20.72 9.84 -32.23
CA PHE A 45 -19.39 10.34 -31.85
C PHE A 45 -19.44 11.32 -30.66
N SER A 46 -20.49 12.12 -30.54
CA SER A 46 -20.61 13.11 -29.45
C SER A 46 -21.07 12.47 -28.14
N SER A 47 -22.04 11.57 -28.18
CA SER A 47 -22.56 10.93 -26.98
C SER A 47 -21.55 9.96 -26.31
N SER A 48 -20.77 9.21 -27.12
CA SER A 48 -19.76 8.32 -26.56
C SER A 48 -18.61 9.07 -25.88
N LYS A 49 -18.23 10.24 -26.42
CA LYS A 49 -17.14 11.06 -25.88
C LYS A 49 -17.51 11.70 -24.52
N ILE A 50 -18.72 12.21 -24.41
CA ILE A 50 -19.23 12.83 -23.17
C ILE A 50 -19.39 11.76 -22.07
N ASN A 51 -19.89 10.58 -22.39
CA ASN A 51 -20.01 9.49 -21.44
C ASN A 51 -18.65 9.02 -20.92
N LEU A 52 -17.66 8.88 -21.80
CA LEU A 52 -16.31 8.43 -21.44
C LEU A 52 -15.65 9.40 -20.45
N GLU A 53 -15.72 10.70 -20.70
CA GLU A 53 -15.17 11.72 -19.80
C GLU A 53 -15.86 11.71 -18.42
N ASN A 54 -17.17 11.60 -18.40
CA ASN A 54 -17.94 11.50 -17.15
C ASN A 54 -17.59 10.23 -16.36
N GLU A 55 -17.39 9.10 -17.02
CA GLU A 55 -17.01 7.84 -16.38
C GLU A 55 -15.59 7.90 -15.83
N ILE A 56 -14.64 8.47 -16.57
CA ILE A 56 -13.29 8.72 -16.08
C ILE A 56 -13.31 9.63 -14.86
N GLN A 57 -14.05 10.73 -14.88
CA GLN A 57 -14.20 11.63 -13.74
C GLN A 57 -14.86 10.94 -12.55
N THR A 58 -15.81 10.03 -12.80
CA THR A 58 -16.46 9.23 -11.75
C THR A 58 -15.44 8.27 -11.10
N ILE A 59 -14.65 7.57 -11.89
CA ILE A 59 -13.60 6.67 -11.38
C ILE A 59 -12.56 7.44 -10.56
N LEU A 60 -12.16 8.62 -11.03
CA LEU A 60 -11.21 9.50 -10.35
C LEU A 60 -11.85 10.34 -9.23
N SER A 61 -13.14 10.14 -8.95
CA SER A 61 -13.80 10.89 -7.88
C SER A 61 -13.16 10.57 -6.52
N ALA A 62 -13.03 11.59 -5.68
CA ALA A 62 -12.44 11.44 -4.35
C ALA A 62 -13.17 10.38 -3.51
N ASN A 63 -14.47 10.22 -3.69
CA ASN A 63 -15.28 9.25 -2.96
C ASN A 63 -14.94 7.80 -3.34
N ILE A 64 -14.78 7.51 -4.62
CA ILE A 64 -14.42 6.15 -5.09
C ILE A 64 -12.98 5.83 -4.67
N LEU A 65 -12.04 6.74 -4.90
CA LEU A 65 -10.66 6.59 -4.46
C LEU A 65 -10.59 6.35 -2.95
N LYS A 66 -11.34 7.13 -2.16
CA LYS A 66 -11.44 6.95 -0.71
C LYS A 66 -11.88 5.54 -0.34
N GLN A 67 -13.00 5.07 -0.91
CA GLN A 67 -13.52 3.72 -0.64
C GLN A 67 -12.51 2.62 -1.02
N VAL A 68 -11.84 2.75 -2.16
CA VAL A 68 -10.82 1.78 -2.58
C VAL A 68 -9.65 1.76 -1.62
N ILE A 69 -9.12 2.93 -1.25
CA ILE A 69 -8.00 3.06 -0.32
C ILE A 69 -8.35 2.43 1.03
N GLU A 70 -9.51 2.76 1.59
CA GLU A 70 -9.95 2.27 2.90
C GLU A 70 -10.25 0.76 2.88
N ASN A 71 -11.01 0.28 1.88
CA ASN A 71 -11.37 -1.14 1.77
C ASN A 71 -10.17 -2.06 1.50
N LYS A 72 -9.15 -1.55 0.81
CA LYS A 72 -7.94 -2.31 0.48
C LYS A 72 -6.78 -2.07 1.45
N GLY A 73 -6.95 -1.18 2.43
CA GLY A 73 -5.89 -0.84 3.38
C GLY A 73 -4.66 -0.21 2.74
N LEU A 74 -4.83 0.52 1.62
CA LEU A 74 -3.71 1.13 0.88
C LEU A 74 -3.02 2.26 1.64
N ASN A 75 -3.58 2.66 2.77
CA ASN A 75 -3.01 3.63 3.70
C ASN A 75 -1.70 3.15 4.35
N PHE A 76 -1.49 1.84 4.35
CA PHE A 76 -0.32 1.24 4.97
C PHE A 76 0.56 0.56 3.92
N TYR A 77 1.86 0.69 4.10
CA TYR A 77 2.83 -0.15 3.44
C TYR A 77 3.93 -0.55 4.39
N ILE A 78 4.46 -1.76 4.19
CA ILE A 78 5.46 -2.37 5.05
C ILE A 78 6.76 -2.47 4.29
N GLU A 79 7.84 -2.04 4.94
CA GLU A 79 9.20 -2.12 4.43
C GLU A 79 10.04 -3.01 5.32
N SER A 80 10.84 -3.87 4.73
CA SER A 80 11.92 -4.54 5.41
C SER A 80 13.13 -3.62 5.46
N ILE A 81 13.71 -3.46 6.64
CA ILE A 81 14.91 -2.66 6.83
C ILE A 81 16.10 -3.58 6.59
N GLY A 82 16.80 -3.34 5.48
CA GLY A 82 18.07 -4.00 5.19
C GLY A 82 19.25 -3.16 5.64
N GLU A 83 20.44 -3.76 5.71
CA GLU A 83 21.67 -3.05 6.09
C GLU A 83 22.04 -1.91 5.13
N ILE A 84 21.66 -2.01 3.86
CA ILE A 84 22.04 -1.03 2.82
C ILE A 84 20.79 -0.33 2.25
N LEU A 85 19.71 -1.08 2.02
CA LEU A 85 18.49 -0.57 1.39
C LEU A 85 17.25 -1.11 2.08
N ASN A 86 16.28 -0.22 2.32
CA ASN A 86 14.94 -0.61 2.69
C ASN A 86 14.17 -1.01 1.44
N SER A 87 13.41 -2.08 1.52
CA SER A 87 12.59 -2.53 0.40
C SER A 87 11.15 -2.76 0.84
N ARG A 88 10.22 -2.26 0.03
CA ARG A 88 8.81 -2.55 0.22
C ARG A 88 8.56 -4.03 -0.03
N ILE A 89 7.87 -4.66 0.90
CA ILE A 89 7.56 -6.09 0.84
C ILE A 89 6.04 -6.29 0.78
N LEU A 90 5.63 -7.36 0.10
CA LEU A 90 4.23 -7.78 0.00
C LEU A 90 3.93 -8.98 0.90
N GLU A 91 4.98 -9.74 1.25
CA GLU A 91 4.87 -10.88 2.17
C GLU A 91 5.69 -10.58 3.42
N TYR A 92 5.08 -10.61 4.57
CA TYR A 92 5.69 -10.36 5.86
C TYR A 92 5.43 -11.53 6.82
N PRO A 93 6.29 -11.70 7.85
CA PRO A 93 6.21 -12.86 8.76
C PRO A 93 5.14 -12.72 9.85
N PHE A 94 4.11 -11.95 9.61
CA PHE A 94 2.98 -11.72 10.53
C PHE A 94 1.72 -11.35 9.75
N ASP A 95 0.57 -11.56 10.34
CA ASP A 95 -0.68 -11.05 9.81
C ASP A 95 -0.86 -9.60 10.25
N PHE A 96 -1.23 -8.76 9.30
CA PHE A 96 -1.42 -7.32 9.50
C PHE A 96 -2.86 -6.92 9.18
N LYS A 97 -3.48 -6.18 10.09
CA LYS A 97 -4.82 -5.62 9.90
C LYS A 97 -4.81 -4.14 10.28
N SER A 98 -5.25 -3.31 9.38
CA SER A 98 -5.47 -1.89 9.63
C SER A 98 -6.77 -1.66 10.38
N ASN A 99 -6.74 -0.78 11.39
CA ASN A 99 -7.91 -0.39 12.17
C ASN A 99 -8.26 1.10 12.00
N ILE A 100 -7.58 1.81 11.11
CA ILE A 100 -7.85 3.21 10.83
C ILE A 100 -8.74 3.32 9.61
N PHE A 101 -9.76 4.12 9.76
CA PHE A 101 -10.61 4.58 8.67
C PHE A 101 -10.45 6.09 8.53
N GLY A 102 -10.04 6.53 7.34
CA GLY A 102 -9.96 7.94 6.99
C GLY A 102 -8.68 8.66 7.47
N ASP A 103 -8.82 9.95 7.77
CA ASP A 103 -7.74 10.87 8.10
C ASP A 103 -7.58 11.07 9.62
N SER A 104 -7.93 10.07 10.41
CA SER A 104 -7.92 10.16 11.88
C SER A 104 -6.52 10.38 12.47
N ILE A 105 -5.48 10.02 11.72
CA ILE A 105 -4.09 10.10 12.15
C ILE A 105 -3.24 10.78 11.09
N VAL A 106 -2.26 11.56 11.52
CA VAL A 106 -1.24 12.15 10.66
C VAL A 106 -0.33 11.05 10.13
N SER A 107 0.36 11.29 9.01
CA SER A 107 1.39 10.35 8.51
C SER A 107 2.31 9.90 9.63
N SER A 108 2.41 8.60 9.83
CA SER A 108 3.14 8.00 10.95
C SER A 108 4.04 6.87 10.46
N LEU A 109 5.15 6.71 11.15
CA LEU A 109 6.12 5.65 10.91
C LEU A 109 6.25 4.84 12.20
N TYR A 110 6.10 3.53 12.10
CA TYR A 110 6.28 2.59 13.19
C TYR A 110 7.42 1.64 12.84
N SER A 111 8.42 1.53 13.71
CA SER A 111 9.50 0.56 13.55
C SER A 111 9.24 -0.67 14.43
N LEU A 112 9.28 -1.84 13.83
CA LEU A 112 9.04 -3.12 14.47
C LEU A 112 10.34 -3.90 14.56
N LYS A 113 10.66 -4.37 15.76
CA LYS A 113 11.85 -5.19 16.01
C LYS A 113 11.47 -6.38 16.89
N LEU A 114 11.77 -7.58 16.42
CA LEU A 114 11.60 -8.79 17.20
C LEU A 114 12.90 -9.07 17.98
N GLU A 115 12.79 -9.12 19.29
CA GLU A 115 13.87 -9.43 20.22
C GLU A 115 13.56 -10.75 20.96
N ASP A 116 14.51 -11.28 21.67
CA ASP A 116 14.30 -12.49 22.47
C ASP A 116 13.22 -12.28 23.54
N SER A 117 13.11 -11.05 24.06
CA SER A 117 12.12 -10.63 25.06
C SER A 117 10.71 -10.45 24.53
N GLY A 118 10.52 -10.37 23.19
CA GLY A 118 9.24 -10.12 22.53
C GLY A 118 9.32 -9.15 21.37
N LEU A 119 8.18 -8.58 20.96
CA LEU A 119 8.09 -7.59 19.91
C LEU A 119 8.16 -6.18 20.50
N SER A 120 9.07 -5.37 19.97
CA SER A 120 9.17 -3.94 20.26
C SER A 120 8.62 -3.14 19.07
N ILE A 121 7.76 -2.16 19.33
CA ILE A 121 7.19 -1.25 18.34
C ILE A 121 7.51 0.18 18.78
N PHE A 122 8.25 0.90 17.95
CA PHE A 122 8.57 2.31 18.19
C PHE A 122 7.73 3.19 17.26
N ASP A 123 6.94 4.09 17.85
CA ASP A 123 6.14 5.09 17.14
C ASP A 123 6.94 6.40 17.04
N PHE A 124 7.37 6.74 15.83
CA PHE A 124 8.12 7.97 15.58
C PHE A 124 7.29 9.26 15.71
N SER A 125 5.97 9.16 15.56
CA SER A 125 5.09 10.33 15.65
C SER A 125 4.90 10.81 17.10
N THR A 126 4.78 9.88 18.03
CA THR A 126 4.55 10.15 19.45
C THR A 126 5.79 9.95 20.31
N ASN A 127 6.88 9.47 19.72
CA ASN A 127 8.14 9.10 20.41
C ASN A 127 7.91 8.08 21.53
N ARG A 128 7.00 7.11 21.30
CA ARG A 128 6.66 6.07 22.27
C ARG A 128 7.19 4.71 21.84
N ASN A 129 7.63 3.92 22.83
CA ASN A 129 8.02 2.54 22.62
C ASN A 129 7.02 1.61 23.33
N TYR A 130 6.50 0.65 22.58
CA TYR A 130 5.61 -0.40 23.05
C TYR A 130 6.37 -1.73 23.04
N SER A 131 6.32 -2.49 24.13
CA SER A 131 6.99 -3.79 24.25
C SER A 131 5.98 -4.87 24.61
N PHE A 132 5.94 -5.93 23.82
CA PHE A 132 4.97 -7.02 23.91
C PHE A 132 5.70 -8.35 24.08
N LYS A 133 5.51 -8.99 25.23
CA LYS A 133 6.07 -10.33 25.52
C LYS A 133 5.26 -11.42 24.82
N GLU A 134 3.95 -11.26 24.77
CA GLU A 134 3.03 -12.19 24.11
C GLU A 134 2.75 -11.73 22.69
N LEU A 135 2.92 -12.63 21.73
CA LEU A 135 2.79 -12.36 20.29
C LEU A 135 1.45 -12.84 19.70
N SER A 136 0.46 -13.14 20.55
CA SER A 136 -0.82 -13.70 20.11
C SER A 136 -1.65 -12.69 19.30
N THR A 137 -1.82 -11.48 19.83
CA THR A 137 -2.48 -10.37 19.12
C THR A 137 -2.03 -9.06 19.75
N ILE A 138 -1.41 -8.22 18.95
CA ILE A 138 -0.85 -6.93 19.34
C ILE A 138 -1.58 -5.85 18.56
N GLY A 139 -2.06 -4.82 19.21
CA GLY A 139 -2.63 -3.71 18.47
C GLY A 139 -3.67 -2.90 19.22
N ILE A 140 -4.96 -2.99 18.89
CA ILE A 140 -6.05 -2.09 19.31
C ILE A 140 -6.09 -1.85 20.84
N LYS A 141 -5.80 -2.87 21.63
CA LYS A 141 -5.76 -2.74 23.09
C LYS A 141 -4.64 -1.81 23.61
N HIS A 142 -3.76 -1.37 22.73
CA HIS A 142 -2.54 -0.64 23.06
C HIS A 142 -2.45 0.71 22.34
N ASP A 143 -3.58 1.25 21.88
CA ASP A 143 -3.69 2.52 21.12
C ASP A 143 -2.91 2.54 19.78
N LEU A 144 -2.62 1.36 19.20
CA LEU A 144 -2.02 1.26 17.89
C LEU A 144 -3.10 1.26 16.81
N PRO A 145 -2.85 1.93 15.66
CA PRO A 145 -3.81 2.02 14.56
C PRO A 145 -3.91 0.76 13.69
N PHE A 146 -3.26 -0.31 14.12
CA PHE A 146 -3.22 -1.59 13.43
C PHE A 146 -3.11 -2.75 14.42
N GLU A 147 -3.40 -3.94 13.94
CA GLU A 147 -3.19 -5.20 14.64
C GLU A 147 -2.12 -6.03 13.94
N ILE A 148 -1.29 -6.68 14.76
CA ILE A 148 -0.33 -7.69 14.34
C ILE A 148 -0.67 -8.99 15.05
N SER A 149 -0.77 -10.08 14.30
CA SER A 149 -1.02 -11.41 14.82
C SER A 149 -0.21 -12.47 14.06
N ASN A 150 -0.26 -13.71 14.54
CA ASN A 150 0.41 -14.86 13.89
C ASN A 150 1.89 -14.63 13.55
N VAL A 151 2.63 -14.01 14.47
CA VAL A 151 4.04 -13.69 14.26
C VAL A 151 4.87 -14.95 14.10
N ASN A 152 5.45 -15.15 12.91
CA ASN A 152 6.33 -16.27 12.60
C ASN A 152 7.79 -15.91 12.91
N LYS A 153 8.25 -16.26 14.10
CA LYS A 153 9.61 -15.97 14.57
C LYS A 153 10.70 -16.50 13.61
N LYS A 154 10.50 -17.67 13.00
CA LYS A 154 11.49 -18.29 12.10
C LYS A 154 11.66 -17.49 10.80
N LYS A 155 10.60 -16.87 10.31
CA LYS A 155 10.63 -16.02 9.11
C LYS A 155 11.04 -14.58 9.39
N TRP A 156 11.02 -14.16 10.66
CA TRP A 156 11.40 -12.79 11.08
C TRP A 156 12.91 -12.57 11.14
N ILE A 157 13.72 -13.59 10.90
CA ILE A 157 15.15 -13.65 11.17
C ILE A 157 15.87 -12.38 10.68
N GLU A 158 16.55 -11.70 11.62
CA GLU A 158 17.50 -10.58 11.41
C GLU A 158 16.96 -9.30 10.78
N ASN A 159 15.66 -9.22 10.47
CA ASN A 159 15.09 -8.04 9.84
C ASN A 159 14.25 -7.23 10.84
N SER A 160 14.40 -5.93 10.78
CA SER A 160 13.43 -4.99 11.33
C SER A 160 12.44 -4.59 10.24
N TYR A 161 11.24 -4.21 10.62
CA TYR A 161 10.22 -3.80 9.67
C TYR A 161 9.71 -2.41 10.01
N ASN A 162 9.45 -1.61 8.99
CA ASN A 162 8.77 -0.35 9.14
C ASN A 162 7.36 -0.45 8.60
N ILE A 163 6.38 0.00 9.38
CA ILE A 163 5.01 0.22 8.94
C ILE A 163 4.83 1.71 8.72
N ASN A 164 4.54 2.09 7.50
CA ASN A 164 4.28 3.47 7.12
C ASN A 164 2.78 3.66 6.94
N TYR A 165 2.23 4.69 7.56
CA TYR A 165 0.85 5.13 7.38
C TYR A 165 0.78 6.45 6.62
N ILE A 166 -0.07 6.51 5.60
CA ILE A 166 -0.34 7.72 4.83
C ILE A 166 -1.85 8.03 4.91
N PRO A 167 -2.25 9.24 5.32
CA PRO A 167 -3.65 9.64 5.34
C PRO A 167 -4.33 9.49 3.98
N THR A 168 -5.62 9.15 3.99
CA THR A 168 -6.41 8.93 2.77
C THR A 168 -6.43 10.18 1.87
N SER A 169 -6.60 11.36 2.46
CA SER A 169 -6.58 12.64 1.73
C SER A 169 -5.27 12.86 0.98
N LYS A 170 -4.13 12.54 1.61
CA LYS A 170 -2.80 12.64 1.00
C LYS A 170 -2.63 11.64 -0.15
N LEU A 171 -3.09 10.39 0.03
CA LEU A 171 -3.05 9.39 -1.05
C LEU A 171 -3.92 9.82 -2.24
N ILE A 172 -5.14 10.33 -2.00
CA ILE A 172 -6.01 10.84 -3.05
C ILE A 172 -5.33 11.98 -3.83
N SER A 173 -4.60 12.86 -3.13
CA SER A 173 -3.89 13.98 -3.79
C SER A 173 -2.72 13.51 -4.67
N ILE A 174 -2.14 12.36 -4.39
CA ILE A 174 -1.06 11.76 -5.20
C ILE A 174 -1.62 11.04 -6.43
N LEU A 175 -2.83 10.47 -6.31
CA LEU A 175 -3.46 9.68 -7.37
C LEU A 175 -4.24 10.53 -8.40
N LYS A 176 -4.49 11.80 -8.13
CA LYS A 176 -5.12 12.78 -9.04
C LYS A 176 -4.09 13.52 -9.88
#